data_97261372e792f4f805a83f2404cc76f3
#
_entry.id   97261372e792f4f805a83f2404cc76f3
#
_cell.length_a   1.000
_cell.length_b   1.000
_cell.length_c   1.000
_cell.angle_alpha   90.00
_cell.angle_beta   90.00
_cell.angle_gamma   90.00
#
_symmetry.space_group_name_H-M   'P 1'
#
loop_
_entity.id
_entity.type
_entity.pdbx_description
1 polymer ?
#
loop_
_entity_poly.entity_id
_entity_poly.type
_entity_poly.pdbx_seq_one_letter_code
_entity_poly.pdbx_strand_id
1 'polypeptide(L)'
;MKKLMIVAAVLTAGVVCAQEAETKTENAEAEPVLEESDDPIVWGSGNYGMYSGYQLYGSLVNSEPTMQGYVEVNFNIPGEIDYFGNLGYLGVGVWSNTDLTDKRRDSYGKAFNEWDYNVHYGKTFWFDDNDTWGLDYRASVVWYYYPHRRHHKMNGSTATTMDFNHSLALLNPYLVPFVDFVHEYHENNADLIQFGVKRAFKPCDKLTLTPSVTFVYRDHRYNWCFPTAGFTEFHNGGMATMKWMLDANYQLTEHFGLFAKVAYCSIIDSDLRDAADHGSGADYGQYKDFAWGGFGITVKF
;
A
#
# COMPACT_ATOMS: atom_id res chain seq x y z
N MET A 1 -22.98 -7.72 8.55
CA MET A 1 -22.16 -7.82 9.78
C MET A 1 -20.69 -7.46 9.58
N LYS A 2 -20.03 -7.84 8.46
CA LYS A 2 -18.58 -7.51 8.21
C LYS A 2 -18.26 -6.01 8.20
N LYS A 3 -19.16 -5.13 7.74
CA LYS A 3 -18.97 -3.66 7.73
C LYS A 3 -18.99 -3.01 9.13
N LEU A 4 -19.64 -3.66 10.10
CA LEU A 4 -19.80 -3.11 11.45
C LEU A 4 -18.54 -3.30 12.32
N MET A 5 -17.76 -4.36 12.08
CA MET A 5 -16.56 -4.66 12.89
C MET A 5 -15.41 -3.67 12.68
N ILE A 6 -15.21 -3.19 11.45
CA ILE A 6 -14.12 -2.22 11.17
C ILE A 6 -14.43 -0.86 11.79
N VAL A 7 -15.69 -0.42 11.71
CA VAL A 7 -16.15 0.81 12.35
C VAL A 7 -16.04 0.72 13.89
N ALA A 8 -16.34 -0.45 14.46
CA ALA A 8 -16.21 -0.66 15.91
C ALA A 8 -14.74 -0.58 16.37
N ALA A 9 -13.79 -1.14 15.62
CA ALA A 9 -12.36 -1.07 15.97
C ALA A 9 -11.82 0.37 15.96
N VAL A 10 -12.22 1.20 15.00
CA VAL A 10 -11.82 2.60 14.91
C VAL A 10 -12.47 3.43 16.03
N LEU A 11 -13.74 3.17 16.37
CA LEU A 11 -14.44 3.84 17.45
C LEU A 11 -13.88 3.47 18.83
N THR A 12 -13.50 2.20 19.03
CA THR A 12 -12.90 1.75 20.30
C THR A 12 -11.53 2.38 20.52
N ALA A 13 -10.70 2.50 19.48
CA ALA A 13 -9.42 3.21 19.56
C ALA A 13 -9.61 4.70 19.87
N GLY A 14 -10.64 5.34 19.31
CA GLY A 14 -10.99 6.74 19.60
C GLY A 14 -11.40 6.98 21.05
N VAL A 15 -12.14 6.05 21.66
CA VAL A 15 -12.55 6.13 23.08
C VAL A 15 -11.35 5.99 24.02
N VAL A 16 -10.41 5.08 23.72
CA VAL A 16 -9.18 4.91 24.51
C VAL A 16 -8.33 6.18 24.47
N CYS A 17 -8.21 6.83 23.31
CA CYS A 17 -7.49 8.09 23.18
C CYS A 17 -8.14 9.24 23.95
N ALA A 18 -9.46 9.30 24.01
CA ALA A 18 -10.18 10.33 24.77
C ALA A 18 -9.95 10.19 26.29
N GLN A 19 -9.85 8.96 26.79
CA GLN A 19 -9.54 8.72 28.20
C GLN A 19 -8.09 9.08 28.59
N GLU A 20 -7.12 8.89 27.66
CA GLU A 20 -5.73 9.27 27.90
C GLU A 20 -5.51 10.80 27.83
N ALA A 21 -6.33 11.54 27.09
CA ALA A 21 -6.24 12.99 26.98
C ALA A 21 -6.68 13.73 28.28
N GLU A 22 -7.60 13.14 29.04
CA GLU A 22 -8.06 13.75 30.31
C GLU A 22 -7.03 13.64 31.46
N THR A 23 -6.00 12.78 31.32
CA THR A 23 -4.99 12.54 32.37
C THR A 23 -3.68 13.31 32.21
N LYS A 24 -3.49 14.05 31.10
CA LYS A 24 -2.23 14.76 30.81
C LYS A 24 -2.31 16.29 30.85
N THR A 25 -2.88 16.84 31.89
CA THR A 25 -2.71 18.26 32.19
C THR A 25 -1.81 18.43 33.42
N GLU A 26 -0.50 18.19 33.28
CA GLU A 26 0.55 18.85 34.06
C GLU A 26 1.93 18.36 33.70
N ASN A 27 2.79 19.35 33.41
CA ASN A 27 4.24 19.36 33.26
C ASN A 27 4.76 19.45 31.82
N ALA A 28 4.79 20.70 31.37
CA ALA A 28 5.70 21.16 30.32
C ALA A 28 6.97 21.70 31.01
N GLU A 29 8.10 21.34 30.45
CA GLU A 29 9.43 21.96 30.41
C GLU A 29 10.54 20.93 30.64
N ALA A 30 11.00 20.37 29.55
CA ALA A 30 12.37 19.92 29.43
C ALA A 30 12.87 20.39 28.05
N GLU A 31 13.91 21.20 28.07
CA GLU A 31 14.62 21.63 26.85
C GLU A 31 15.05 20.39 26.05
N PRO A 32 14.92 20.41 24.70
CA PRO A 32 15.43 19.32 23.90
C PRO A 32 16.97 19.34 23.97
N VAL A 33 17.53 18.40 24.67
CA VAL A 33 18.91 17.98 24.46
C VAL A 33 18.92 17.40 23.03
N LEU A 34 19.60 18.07 22.10
CA LEU A 34 19.95 17.51 20.82
C LEU A 34 20.89 16.32 21.11
N GLU A 35 20.33 15.15 21.37
CA GLU A 35 21.07 13.91 21.22
C GLU A 35 21.38 13.79 19.73
N GLU A 36 22.67 13.69 19.38
CA GLU A 36 23.11 13.19 18.09
C GLU A 36 22.34 11.87 17.89
N SER A 37 21.36 11.87 16.98
CA SER A 37 20.64 10.65 16.65
C SER A 37 21.59 9.79 15.87
N ASP A 38 22.23 8.85 16.53
CA ASP A 38 22.83 7.70 15.87
C ASP A 38 21.68 6.93 15.22
N ASP A 39 21.30 7.33 14.02
CA ASP A 39 20.33 6.58 13.22
C ASP A 39 20.80 5.14 13.15
N PRO A 40 19.96 4.16 13.48
CA PRO A 40 20.37 2.77 13.50
C PRO A 40 20.87 2.39 12.11
N ILE A 41 22.02 1.72 12.04
CA ILE A 41 22.61 1.24 10.78
C ILE A 41 21.61 0.31 10.07
N VAL A 42 20.85 -0.46 10.85
CA VAL A 42 19.83 -1.41 10.36
C VAL A 42 18.52 -1.16 11.09
N TRP A 43 17.45 -1.07 10.33
CA TRP A 43 16.11 -0.95 10.87
C TRP A 43 15.12 -1.69 9.97
N GLY A 44 13.96 -2.01 10.49
CA GLY A 44 12.97 -2.71 9.71
C GLY A 44 11.55 -2.53 10.22
N SER A 45 10.63 -2.91 9.37
CA SER A 45 9.21 -2.89 9.70
C SER A 45 8.47 -4.04 9.05
N GLY A 46 7.32 -4.35 9.60
CA GLY A 46 6.42 -5.31 8.99
C GLY A 46 4.98 -5.13 9.44
N ASN A 47 4.09 -5.72 8.68
CA ASN A 47 2.69 -5.84 9.05
C ASN A 47 2.15 -7.20 8.61
N TYR A 48 1.14 -7.68 9.34
CA TYR A 48 0.43 -8.89 8.98
C TYR A 48 -1.04 -8.76 9.38
N GLY A 49 -1.95 -9.02 8.45
CA GLY A 49 -3.36 -8.79 8.71
C GLY A 49 -4.32 -9.55 7.82
N MET A 50 -5.59 -9.53 8.25
CA MET A 50 -6.71 -10.08 7.52
C MET A 50 -7.44 -8.96 6.77
N TYR A 51 -7.81 -9.25 5.53
CA TYR A 51 -8.50 -8.31 4.66
C TYR A 51 -9.78 -8.94 4.10
N SER A 52 -10.75 -8.10 3.78
CA SER A 52 -12.03 -8.54 3.20
C SER A 52 -11.91 -9.02 1.76
N GLY A 53 -10.76 -8.84 1.14
CA GLY A 53 -10.42 -9.21 -0.21
C GLY A 53 -9.03 -8.75 -0.58
N TYR A 54 -8.59 -9.06 -1.79
CA TYR A 54 -7.35 -8.56 -2.36
C TYR A 54 -7.65 -7.47 -3.39
N GLN A 55 -7.15 -6.27 -3.16
CA GLN A 55 -7.21 -5.17 -4.11
C GLN A 55 -5.82 -4.77 -4.57
N LEU A 56 -5.67 -4.50 -5.85
CA LEU A 56 -4.44 -4.01 -6.46
C LEU A 56 -4.75 -2.76 -7.31
N TYR A 57 -4.08 -1.66 -7.00
CA TYR A 57 -4.24 -0.39 -7.73
C TYR A 57 -5.71 0.06 -7.93
N GLY A 58 -6.51 -0.06 -6.87
CA GLY A 58 -7.92 0.34 -6.90
C GLY A 58 -8.87 -0.64 -7.60
N SER A 59 -8.37 -1.79 -8.05
CA SER A 59 -9.15 -2.87 -8.62
C SER A 59 -9.26 -4.05 -7.66
N LEU A 60 -10.40 -4.72 -7.64
CA LEU A 60 -10.59 -5.90 -6.80
C LEU A 60 -10.08 -7.14 -7.52
N VAL A 61 -8.97 -7.69 -7.07
CA VAL A 61 -8.39 -8.93 -7.60
C VAL A 61 -9.13 -10.15 -7.05
N ASN A 62 -9.51 -10.09 -5.76
CA ASN A 62 -10.26 -11.14 -5.10
C ASN A 62 -11.23 -10.55 -4.08
N SER A 63 -12.50 -10.99 -4.11
CA SER A 63 -13.55 -10.56 -3.17
C SER A 63 -13.65 -11.42 -1.91
N GLU A 64 -12.89 -12.50 -1.82
CA GLU A 64 -12.87 -13.41 -0.68
C GLU A 64 -11.82 -12.95 0.36
N PRO A 65 -12.02 -13.27 1.65
CA PRO A 65 -11.07 -12.92 2.69
C PRO A 65 -9.66 -13.44 2.41
N THR A 66 -8.67 -12.59 2.65
CA THR A 66 -7.25 -12.92 2.47
C THR A 66 -6.44 -12.57 3.71
N MET A 67 -5.30 -13.25 3.87
CA MET A 67 -4.22 -12.84 4.76
C MET A 67 -3.12 -12.21 3.94
N GLN A 68 -2.67 -11.02 4.34
CA GLN A 68 -1.58 -10.33 3.67
C GLN A 68 -0.53 -9.90 4.69
N GLY A 69 0.72 -9.97 4.30
CA GLY A 69 1.84 -9.56 5.13
C GLY A 69 2.93 -8.89 4.33
N TYR A 70 3.62 -7.99 4.97
CA TYR A 70 4.81 -7.34 4.43
C TYR A 70 5.86 -7.24 5.53
N VAL A 71 7.11 -7.49 5.18
CA VAL A 71 8.26 -7.25 6.04
C VAL A 71 9.40 -6.67 5.20
N GLU A 72 10.11 -5.69 5.74
CA GLU A 72 11.31 -5.12 5.13
C GLU A 72 12.41 -4.92 6.16
N VAL A 73 13.64 -4.99 5.66
CA VAL A 73 14.86 -4.64 6.39
C VAL A 73 15.62 -3.61 5.56
N ASN A 74 16.05 -2.56 6.21
CA ASN A 74 16.70 -1.40 5.61
C ASN A 74 18.08 -1.20 6.23
N PHE A 75 19.01 -0.75 5.42
CA PHE A 75 20.41 -0.48 5.78
C PHE A 75 20.72 0.96 5.39
N ASN A 76 20.97 1.81 6.37
CA ASN A 76 21.41 3.18 6.11
C ASN A 76 22.76 3.17 5.43
N ILE A 77 22.88 3.91 4.33
CA ILE A 77 24.14 4.03 3.59
C ILE A 77 25.00 5.03 4.33
N PRO A 78 26.18 4.61 4.86
CA PRO A 78 27.04 5.52 5.61
C PRO A 78 27.60 6.62 4.72
N GLY A 79 27.69 7.83 5.28
CA GLY A 79 28.23 9.01 4.62
C GLY A 79 27.18 10.07 4.33
N GLU A 80 27.67 11.26 4.08
CA GLU A 80 26.87 12.45 3.74
C GLU A 80 27.44 13.12 2.49
N ILE A 81 26.56 13.79 1.76
CA ILE A 81 26.95 14.66 0.64
C ILE A 81 26.61 16.10 1.04
N ASP A 82 27.59 17.01 0.92
CA ASP A 82 27.37 18.44 1.14
C ASP A 82 26.09 18.89 0.41
N TYR A 83 25.23 19.62 1.09
CA TYR A 83 23.92 20.09 0.64
C TYR A 83 22.79 19.05 0.49
N PHE A 84 23.09 17.74 0.48
CA PHE A 84 22.07 16.70 0.29
C PHE A 84 21.88 15.83 1.53
N GLY A 85 22.70 15.99 2.58
CA GLY A 85 22.65 15.19 3.80
C GLY A 85 23.02 13.72 3.57
N ASN A 86 22.42 12.81 4.34
CA ASN A 86 22.72 11.37 4.28
C ASN A 86 22.52 10.78 2.87
N LEU A 87 23.13 9.63 2.61
CA LEU A 87 23.05 8.95 1.31
C LEU A 87 21.76 8.14 1.13
N GLY A 88 20.84 8.14 2.10
CA GLY A 88 19.64 7.34 2.10
C GLY A 88 19.88 5.90 2.57
N TYR A 89 19.04 4.99 2.16
CA TYR A 89 19.11 3.59 2.57
C TYR A 89 18.84 2.63 1.42
N LEU A 90 19.38 1.43 1.53
CA LEU A 90 19.04 0.27 0.72
C LEU A 90 18.21 -0.69 1.56
N GLY A 91 17.24 -1.34 0.97
CA GLY A 91 16.42 -2.31 1.67
C GLY A 91 15.99 -3.47 0.81
N VAL A 92 15.54 -4.51 1.51
CA VAL A 92 14.91 -5.68 0.92
C VAL A 92 13.58 -5.92 1.62
N GLY A 93 12.59 -6.38 0.88
CA GLY A 93 11.27 -6.67 1.44
C GLY A 93 10.60 -7.85 0.80
N VAL A 94 9.66 -8.42 1.53
CA VAL A 94 8.80 -9.51 1.06
C VAL A 94 7.36 -9.18 1.42
N TRP A 95 6.50 -9.23 0.43
CA TRP A 95 5.06 -9.18 0.60
C TRP A 95 4.45 -10.53 0.25
N SER A 96 3.33 -10.86 0.88
CA SER A 96 2.60 -12.10 0.59
C SER A 96 1.09 -11.89 0.66
N ASN A 97 0.37 -12.65 -0.17
CA ASN A 97 -1.07 -12.82 -0.11
C ASN A 97 -1.44 -14.29 -0.08
N THR A 98 -2.39 -14.65 0.77
CA THR A 98 -2.96 -15.98 0.85
C THR A 98 -4.47 -15.89 0.98
N ASP A 99 -5.20 -16.48 0.04
CA ASP A 99 -6.65 -16.59 0.12
C ASP A 99 -7.05 -17.53 1.26
N LEU A 100 -8.03 -17.12 2.06
CA LEU A 100 -8.53 -17.91 3.20
C LEU A 100 -9.68 -18.85 2.82
N THR A 101 -10.13 -18.83 1.57
CA THR A 101 -11.22 -19.68 1.09
C THR A 101 -10.87 -20.30 -0.25
N ASP A 102 -11.41 -21.49 -0.51
CA ASP A 102 -11.29 -22.18 -1.79
C ASP A 102 -12.36 -21.75 -2.82
N LYS A 103 -13.14 -20.74 -2.51
CA LYS A 103 -14.28 -20.34 -3.38
C LYS A 103 -13.83 -19.74 -4.69
N ARG A 104 -12.71 -19.03 -4.67
CA ARG A 104 -12.03 -18.66 -5.89
C ARG A 104 -11.03 -19.76 -6.22
N ARG A 105 -11.46 -20.61 -7.07
CA ARG A 105 -10.55 -21.49 -7.78
C ARG A 105 -10.02 -20.66 -8.93
N ASP A 106 -8.70 -20.43 -8.96
CA ASP A 106 -8.09 -20.18 -10.25
C ASP A 106 -8.50 -21.33 -11.19
N SER A 107 -8.27 -21.20 -12.47
CA SER A 107 -8.60 -22.25 -13.45
C SER A 107 -8.04 -23.63 -13.08
N TYR A 108 -7.34 -23.77 -11.96
CA TYR A 108 -6.72 -24.99 -11.40
C TYR A 108 -7.30 -25.47 -10.07
N GLY A 109 -8.30 -24.76 -9.52
CA GLY A 109 -8.98 -25.20 -8.32
C GLY A 109 -8.19 -25.03 -7.03
N LYS A 110 -7.22 -24.12 -6.97
CA LYS A 110 -6.42 -23.79 -5.79
C LYS A 110 -6.61 -22.36 -5.35
N ALA A 111 -6.43 -22.10 -4.05
CA ALA A 111 -6.40 -20.74 -3.51
C ALA A 111 -5.28 -19.92 -4.16
N PHE A 112 -5.55 -18.65 -4.43
CA PHE A 112 -4.56 -17.75 -4.99
C PHE A 112 -3.56 -17.36 -3.92
N ASN A 113 -2.30 -17.66 -4.17
CA ASN A 113 -1.17 -17.24 -3.34
C ASN A 113 -0.18 -16.47 -4.19
N GLU A 114 0.38 -15.41 -3.60
CA GLU A 114 1.33 -14.52 -4.24
C GLU A 114 2.43 -14.16 -3.25
N TRP A 115 3.66 -14.08 -3.76
CA TRP A 115 4.83 -13.64 -3.02
C TRP A 115 5.58 -12.63 -3.87
N ASP A 116 5.80 -11.43 -3.31
CA ASP A 116 6.51 -10.36 -3.97
C ASP A 116 7.78 -10.06 -3.21
N TYR A 117 8.89 -10.16 -3.91
CA TYR A 117 10.21 -9.82 -3.37
C TYR A 117 10.63 -8.47 -3.92
N ASN A 118 11.13 -7.59 -3.08
CA ASN A 118 11.63 -6.31 -3.55
C ASN A 118 13.01 -5.98 -3.02
N VAL A 119 13.76 -5.25 -3.84
CA VAL A 119 14.96 -4.52 -3.46
C VAL A 119 14.68 -3.06 -3.73
N HIS A 120 15.01 -2.20 -2.79
CA HIS A 120 14.70 -0.79 -2.92
C HIS A 120 15.80 0.11 -2.37
N TYR A 121 15.82 1.33 -2.91
CA TYR A 121 16.56 2.47 -2.40
C TYR A 121 15.57 3.52 -1.96
N GLY A 122 15.83 4.20 -0.85
CA GLY A 122 15.00 5.31 -0.38
C GLY A 122 15.86 6.44 0.17
N LYS A 123 15.34 7.67 0.01
CA LYS A 123 15.95 8.87 0.54
C LYS A 123 14.93 9.97 0.72
N THR A 124 15.02 10.66 1.85
CA THR A 124 14.29 11.91 2.09
C THR A 124 15.25 13.09 1.93
N PHE A 125 14.88 14.07 1.13
CA PHE A 125 15.59 15.33 0.95
C PHE A 125 14.82 16.40 1.70
N TRP A 126 15.41 16.93 2.78
CA TRP A 126 14.82 18.03 3.53
C TRP A 126 15.24 19.35 2.91
N PHE A 127 14.29 20.29 2.84
CA PHE A 127 14.49 21.62 2.23
C PHE A 127 14.69 22.70 3.28
N ASP A 128 14.42 22.40 4.54
CA ASP A 128 14.54 23.30 5.68
C ASP A 128 15.16 22.59 6.88
N ASP A 129 15.76 23.36 7.77
CA ASP A 129 16.47 22.86 8.96
C ASP A 129 15.55 22.25 10.02
N ASN A 130 14.24 22.34 9.86
CA ASN A 130 13.25 21.81 10.79
C ASN A 130 12.59 20.52 10.30
N ASP A 131 13.07 19.92 9.20
CA ASP A 131 12.51 18.72 8.58
C ASP A 131 10.99 18.82 8.32
N THR A 132 10.53 20.03 7.99
CA THR A 132 9.12 20.33 7.79
C THR A 132 8.69 20.16 6.34
N TRP A 133 9.57 20.57 5.41
CA TRP A 133 9.37 20.48 3.97
C TRP A 133 10.43 19.60 3.37
N GLY A 134 10.01 18.58 2.64
CA GLY A 134 10.95 17.64 2.04
C GLY A 134 10.37 16.91 0.85
N LEU A 135 11.23 16.18 0.16
CA LEU A 135 10.89 15.25 -0.90
C LEU A 135 11.31 13.84 -0.48
N ASP A 136 10.35 12.96 -0.31
CA ASP A 136 10.61 11.55 -0.07
C ASP A 136 10.64 10.81 -1.41
N TYR A 137 11.71 10.09 -1.68
CA TYR A 137 11.92 9.32 -2.91
C TYR A 137 12.21 7.87 -2.58
N ARG A 138 11.55 6.96 -3.31
CA ARG A 138 11.86 5.53 -3.28
C ARG A 138 11.87 4.97 -4.68
N ALA A 139 12.88 4.17 -5.00
CA ALA A 139 12.94 3.35 -6.20
C ALA A 139 13.00 1.88 -5.80
N SER A 140 12.30 0.99 -6.52
CA SER A 140 12.33 -0.44 -6.22
C SER A 140 12.18 -1.29 -7.46
N VAL A 141 12.77 -2.47 -7.42
CA VAL A 141 12.48 -3.58 -8.30
C VAL A 141 11.66 -4.58 -7.51
N VAL A 142 10.50 -4.96 -8.03
CA VAL A 142 9.58 -5.90 -7.39
C VAL A 142 9.45 -7.12 -8.27
N TRP A 143 9.62 -8.28 -7.68
CA TRP A 143 9.52 -9.58 -8.33
C TRP A 143 8.30 -10.31 -7.81
N TYR A 144 7.30 -10.52 -8.65
CA TYR A 144 6.06 -11.22 -8.34
C TYR A 144 6.22 -12.71 -8.61
N TYR A 145 5.84 -13.53 -7.64
CA TYR A 145 5.88 -14.98 -7.76
C TYR A 145 4.54 -15.60 -7.39
N TYR A 146 3.99 -16.40 -8.30
CA TYR A 146 2.69 -17.07 -8.17
C TYR A 146 2.89 -18.59 -8.10
N PRO A 147 3.05 -19.19 -6.91
CA PRO A 147 3.49 -20.58 -6.75
C PRO A 147 2.55 -21.63 -7.37
N HIS A 148 1.28 -21.29 -7.59
CA HIS A 148 0.28 -22.20 -8.14
C HIS A 148 0.01 -22.02 -9.64
N ARG A 149 0.62 -21.05 -10.29
CA ARG A 149 0.46 -20.76 -11.71
C ARG A 149 1.46 -21.48 -12.62
N ARG A 150 1.86 -22.69 -12.28
CA ARG A 150 2.94 -23.43 -12.99
C ARG A 150 2.72 -23.64 -14.49
N HIS A 151 1.54 -23.46 -15.03
CA HIS A 151 1.21 -23.78 -16.42
C HIS A 151 0.36 -22.75 -17.14
N HIS A 152 0.01 -21.65 -16.53
CA HIS A 152 -0.68 -20.55 -17.21
C HIS A 152 0.29 -19.46 -17.61
N LYS A 153 0.39 -19.37 -18.86
CA LYS A 153 0.76 -18.16 -19.54
C LYS A 153 -0.45 -17.22 -19.52
N MET A 154 -0.48 -16.21 -18.67
CA MET A 154 -1.17 -15.00 -19.08
C MET A 154 -0.41 -14.57 -20.34
N ASN A 155 -1.04 -14.74 -21.52
CA ASN A 155 -0.43 -14.44 -22.82
C ASN A 155 0.87 -15.15 -23.19
N GLY A 156 1.13 -16.28 -22.66
CA GLY A 156 2.33 -17.00 -23.04
C GLY A 156 3.43 -17.01 -21.99
N SER A 157 3.30 -16.32 -20.88
CA SER A 157 4.35 -16.02 -19.92
C SER A 157 4.48 -16.98 -18.73
N THR A 158 5.51 -16.77 -17.95
CA THR A 158 5.90 -17.57 -16.81
C THR A 158 5.06 -17.22 -15.55
N ALA A 159 5.20 -17.97 -14.47
CA ALA A 159 4.55 -17.70 -13.19
C ALA A 159 5.19 -16.52 -12.42
N THR A 160 5.91 -15.64 -13.11
CA THR A 160 6.63 -14.51 -12.51
C THR A 160 6.55 -13.29 -13.41
N THR A 161 6.47 -12.11 -12.82
CA THR A 161 6.65 -10.83 -13.51
C THR A 161 7.51 -9.90 -12.67
N MET A 162 7.93 -8.78 -13.24
CA MET A 162 8.79 -7.81 -12.57
C MET A 162 8.35 -6.39 -12.87
N ASP A 163 8.28 -5.58 -11.81
CA ASP A 163 8.01 -4.15 -11.90
C ASP A 163 9.21 -3.33 -11.47
N PHE A 164 9.39 -2.19 -12.12
CA PHE A 164 10.26 -1.13 -11.71
C PHE A 164 9.41 0.04 -11.21
N ASN A 165 9.55 0.38 -9.94
CA ASN A 165 8.69 1.35 -9.29
C ASN A 165 9.49 2.56 -8.84
N HIS A 166 8.92 3.75 -9.02
CA HIS A 166 9.39 5.01 -8.46
C HIS A 166 8.27 5.68 -7.68
N SER A 167 8.55 6.10 -6.47
CA SER A 167 7.64 6.86 -5.62
C SER A 167 8.26 8.18 -5.25
N LEU A 168 7.47 9.25 -5.33
CA LEU A 168 7.80 10.57 -4.88
C LEU A 168 6.67 11.11 -4.01
N ALA A 169 7.01 11.70 -2.86
CA ALA A 169 6.04 12.39 -2.01
C ALA A 169 6.61 13.73 -1.52
N LEU A 170 5.86 14.82 -1.70
CA LEU A 170 6.21 16.10 -1.16
C LEU A 170 5.74 16.19 0.29
N LEU A 171 6.68 16.05 1.22
CA LEU A 171 6.42 16.15 2.65
C LEU A 171 6.18 17.58 3.03
N ASN A 172 5.09 17.83 3.77
CA ASN A 172 4.77 19.12 4.34
C ASN A 172 3.70 18.97 5.44
N PRO A 173 3.50 19.97 6.30
CA PRO A 173 2.60 19.86 7.45
C PRO A 173 1.10 19.90 7.08
N TYR A 174 0.76 20.22 5.82
CA TYR A 174 -0.64 20.41 5.43
C TYR A 174 -1.23 19.21 4.73
N LEU A 175 -0.63 18.82 3.61
CA LEU A 175 -1.15 17.78 2.74
C LEU A 175 0.01 17.19 1.92
N VAL A 176 0.21 15.91 1.99
CA VAL A 176 1.31 15.21 1.30
C VAL A 176 0.81 14.71 -0.06
N PRO A 177 1.04 15.45 -1.16
CA PRO A 177 0.84 14.91 -2.50
C PRO A 177 1.91 13.87 -2.81
N PHE A 178 1.52 12.86 -3.57
CA PHE A 178 2.44 11.80 -3.98
C PHE A 178 2.16 11.35 -5.42
N VAL A 179 3.17 10.75 -6.03
CA VAL A 179 3.07 10.05 -7.31
C VAL A 179 3.92 8.80 -7.27
N ASP A 180 3.35 7.70 -7.74
CA ASP A 180 4.03 6.43 -7.94
C ASP A 180 3.96 6.08 -9.43
N PHE A 181 5.10 5.77 -10.02
CA PHE A 181 5.23 5.25 -11.36
C PHE A 181 5.63 3.79 -11.28
N VAL A 182 4.91 2.93 -11.99
CA VAL A 182 5.12 1.49 -12.06
C VAL A 182 5.28 1.09 -13.52
N HIS A 183 6.39 0.46 -13.84
CA HIS A 183 6.66 -0.10 -15.15
C HIS A 183 6.84 -1.61 -15.05
N GLU A 184 5.86 -2.35 -15.56
CA GLU A 184 5.97 -3.81 -15.72
C GLU A 184 6.76 -4.11 -16.99
N TYR A 185 7.97 -4.65 -16.89
CA TYR A 185 8.90 -4.78 -18.03
C TYR A 185 9.12 -6.21 -18.49
N HIS A 186 8.65 -7.21 -17.78
CA HIS A 186 8.96 -8.60 -18.09
C HIS A 186 7.95 -9.24 -19.04
N GLU A 187 6.65 -9.04 -18.82
CA GLU A 187 5.61 -9.74 -19.58
C GLU A 187 4.92 -8.85 -20.59
N ASN A 188 4.57 -7.65 -20.20
CA ASN A 188 3.63 -6.83 -20.96
C ASN A 188 4.20 -5.48 -21.38
N ASN A 189 5.29 -5.05 -20.76
CA ASN A 189 5.91 -3.74 -20.97
C ASN A 189 4.85 -2.63 -20.82
N ALA A 190 4.25 -2.58 -19.66
CA ALA A 190 3.05 -1.80 -19.35
C ALA A 190 3.32 -0.75 -18.26
N ASP A 191 2.67 0.40 -18.36
CA ASP A 191 2.83 1.52 -17.46
C ASP A 191 1.59 1.79 -16.62
N LEU A 192 1.81 2.11 -15.35
CA LEU A 192 0.80 2.59 -14.42
C LEU A 192 1.34 3.77 -13.64
N ILE A 193 0.49 4.78 -13.43
CA ILE A 193 0.79 5.92 -12.58
C ILE A 193 -0.29 6.03 -11.52
N GLN A 194 0.11 6.03 -10.25
CA GLN A 194 -0.76 6.42 -9.15
C GLN A 194 -0.38 7.82 -8.70
N PHE A 195 -1.35 8.64 -8.40
CA PHE A 195 -1.11 9.93 -7.77
C PHE A 195 -2.26 10.29 -6.84
N GLY A 196 -1.96 11.09 -5.86
CA GLY A 196 -2.96 11.43 -4.86
C GLY A 196 -2.44 12.33 -3.78
N VAL A 197 -3.23 12.40 -2.72
CA VAL A 197 -2.91 13.18 -1.54
C VAL A 197 -3.24 12.38 -0.29
N LYS A 198 -2.44 12.57 0.76
CA LYS A 198 -2.67 11.98 2.08
C LYS A 198 -2.35 12.99 3.18
N ARG A 199 -2.94 12.81 4.36
CA ARG A 199 -2.59 13.58 5.55
C ARG A 199 -2.71 12.72 6.79
N ALA A 200 -1.65 12.70 7.59
CA ALA A 200 -1.68 12.06 8.90
C ALA A 200 -2.21 13.02 9.98
N PHE A 201 -3.08 12.51 10.83
CA PHE A 201 -3.58 13.19 12.01
C PHE A 201 -3.27 12.32 13.24
N LYS A 202 -2.85 12.95 14.33
CA LYS A 202 -2.61 12.27 15.61
C LYS A 202 -3.63 12.77 16.64
N PRO A 203 -4.81 12.15 16.75
CA PRO A 203 -5.79 12.52 17.76
C PRO A 203 -5.26 12.32 19.18
N CYS A 204 -4.34 11.40 19.37
CA CYS A 204 -3.55 11.21 20.58
C CYS A 204 -2.18 10.61 20.21
N ASP A 205 -1.26 10.53 21.19
CA ASP A 205 0.13 10.07 20.95
C ASP A 205 0.22 8.69 20.32
N LYS A 206 -0.72 7.80 20.62
CA LYS A 206 -0.72 6.41 20.16
C LYS A 206 -1.50 6.16 18.87
N LEU A 207 -2.40 7.06 18.47
CA LEU A 207 -3.25 6.86 17.30
C LEU A 207 -2.88 7.80 16.17
N THR A 208 -2.59 7.24 15.02
CA THR A 208 -2.42 7.98 13.75
C THR A 208 -3.54 7.58 12.80
N LEU A 209 -4.28 8.57 12.29
CA LEU A 209 -5.28 8.42 11.24
C LEU A 209 -4.76 9.08 9.96
N THR A 210 -4.81 8.36 8.85
CA THR A 210 -4.31 8.85 7.56
C THR A 210 -5.37 8.67 6.47
N PRO A 211 -6.28 9.63 6.28
CA PRO A 211 -7.12 9.69 5.10
C PRO A 211 -6.27 9.95 3.85
N SER A 212 -6.67 9.36 2.74
CA SER A 212 -6.06 9.56 1.43
C SER A 212 -7.06 9.43 0.29
N VAL A 213 -6.73 10.09 -0.82
CA VAL A 213 -7.39 9.93 -2.12
C VAL A 213 -6.32 9.61 -3.14
N THR A 214 -6.54 8.56 -3.91
CA THR A 214 -5.62 8.09 -4.94
C THR A 214 -6.36 7.93 -6.26
N PHE A 215 -5.76 8.40 -7.33
CA PHE A 215 -6.17 8.17 -8.71
C PHE A 215 -5.13 7.27 -9.39
N VAL A 216 -5.59 6.41 -10.28
CA VAL A 216 -4.74 5.49 -11.02
C VAL A 216 -4.96 5.68 -12.50
N TYR A 217 -3.91 6.06 -13.20
CA TYR A 217 -3.81 6.01 -14.66
C TYR A 217 -3.18 4.68 -15.06
N ARG A 218 -3.72 4.04 -16.08
CA ARG A 218 -3.16 2.83 -16.69
C ARG A 218 -3.03 3.01 -18.19
N ASP A 219 -1.94 2.52 -18.77
CA ASP A 219 -1.87 2.39 -20.20
C ASP A 219 -2.76 1.23 -20.69
N HIS A 220 -2.95 1.11 -22.01
CA HIS A 220 -3.78 0.05 -22.60
C HIS A 220 -3.24 -1.35 -22.34
N ARG A 221 -1.92 -1.52 -22.22
CA ARG A 221 -1.26 -2.81 -21.94
C ARG A 221 -1.50 -3.23 -20.51
N TYR A 222 -1.42 -2.28 -19.55
CA TYR A 222 -1.69 -2.55 -18.16
C TYR A 222 -3.16 -2.97 -17.95
N ASN A 223 -4.09 -2.32 -18.64
CA ASN A 223 -5.50 -2.72 -18.63
C ASN A 223 -5.75 -4.13 -19.15
N TRP A 224 -4.92 -4.58 -20.07
CA TRP A 224 -5.00 -5.91 -20.62
C TRP A 224 -4.34 -6.99 -19.72
N CYS A 225 -3.22 -6.68 -19.07
CA CYS A 225 -2.48 -7.60 -18.20
C CYS A 225 -3.20 -7.91 -16.89
N PHE A 226 -3.80 -6.89 -16.32
CA PHE A 226 -4.58 -7.00 -15.11
C PHE A 226 -6.06 -6.87 -15.48
N PRO A 227 -6.62 -7.90 -16.12
CA PRO A 227 -8.04 -7.90 -16.44
C PRO A 227 -8.80 -7.95 -15.14
N THR A 228 -9.01 -6.77 -14.59
CA THR A 228 -9.92 -6.59 -13.48
C THR A 228 -11.31 -7.09 -13.86
N ALA A 229 -11.48 -7.55 -15.10
CA ALA A 229 -12.75 -7.91 -15.63
C ALA A 229 -12.76 -9.05 -16.66
N GLY A 230 -11.72 -9.86 -16.76
CA GLY A 230 -11.69 -10.86 -17.85
C GLY A 230 -11.81 -10.18 -19.21
N PHE A 231 -11.23 -9.00 -19.36
CA PHE A 231 -11.23 -8.25 -20.61
C PHE A 231 -10.46 -9.01 -21.66
N THR A 232 -11.17 -9.43 -22.67
CA THR A 232 -10.60 -10.03 -23.89
C THR A 232 -10.27 -8.97 -24.93
N GLU A 233 -10.62 -7.70 -24.68
CA GLU A 233 -10.46 -6.60 -25.63
C GLU A 233 -9.50 -5.53 -25.10
N PHE A 234 -8.73 -4.94 -26.02
CA PHE A 234 -7.83 -3.83 -25.73
C PHE A 234 -8.64 -2.57 -25.40
N HIS A 235 -8.54 -2.10 -24.17
CA HIS A 235 -9.05 -0.80 -23.80
C HIS A 235 -7.98 0.26 -23.95
N ASN A 236 -8.38 1.48 -24.31
CA ASN A 236 -7.48 2.62 -24.36
C ASN A 236 -6.89 2.86 -22.98
N GLY A 237 -5.69 3.43 -22.93
CA GLY A 237 -5.12 3.94 -21.67
C GLY A 237 -5.91 5.13 -21.17
N GLY A 238 -5.99 5.30 -19.84
CA GLY A 238 -6.72 6.41 -19.24
C GLY A 238 -6.73 6.37 -17.71
N MET A 239 -7.53 7.26 -17.13
CA MET A 239 -7.80 7.31 -15.68
C MET A 239 -8.70 6.16 -15.28
N ALA A 240 -8.10 5.07 -14.80
CA ALA A 240 -8.78 3.80 -14.58
C ALA A 240 -9.63 3.78 -13.30
N THR A 241 -9.02 4.13 -12.16
CA THR A 241 -9.66 3.98 -10.85
C THR A 241 -9.42 5.17 -9.93
N MET A 242 -10.32 5.33 -8.95
CA MET A 242 -10.18 6.23 -7.82
C MET A 242 -10.38 5.43 -6.52
N LYS A 243 -9.58 5.73 -5.50
CA LYS A 243 -9.64 5.10 -4.18
C LYS A 243 -9.66 6.16 -3.09
N TRP A 244 -10.66 6.11 -2.21
CA TRP A 244 -10.70 6.80 -0.93
C TRP A 244 -10.31 5.82 0.15
N MET A 245 -9.38 6.17 1.03
CA MET A 245 -8.92 5.28 2.08
C MET A 245 -8.72 6.02 3.39
N LEU A 246 -9.02 5.35 4.48
CA LEU A 246 -8.64 5.73 5.83
C LEU A 246 -7.80 4.60 6.42
N ASP A 247 -6.55 4.92 6.74
CA ASP A 247 -5.68 4.08 7.55
C ASP A 247 -5.72 4.55 9.00
N ALA A 248 -5.79 3.62 9.95
CA ALA A 248 -5.67 3.84 11.36
C ALA A 248 -4.55 2.96 11.91
N ASN A 249 -3.59 3.57 12.60
CA ASN A 249 -2.48 2.87 13.24
C ASN A 249 -2.47 3.24 14.73
N TYR A 250 -2.56 2.24 15.60
CA TYR A 250 -2.52 2.38 17.05
C TYR A 250 -1.25 1.74 17.62
N GLN A 251 -0.37 2.54 18.20
CA GLN A 251 0.90 2.08 18.77
C GLN A 251 0.68 1.53 20.18
N LEU A 252 0.98 0.25 20.37
CA LEU A 252 0.89 -0.44 21.66
C LEU A 252 2.17 -0.23 22.47
N THR A 253 3.32 -0.48 21.83
CA THR A 253 4.67 -0.28 22.36
C THR A 253 5.53 0.38 21.27
N GLU A 254 6.79 0.69 21.54
CA GLU A 254 7.73 1.18 20.52
C GLU A 254 7.89 0.23 19.33
N HIS A 255 7.77 -1.09 19.56
CA HIS A 255 7.96 -2.12 18.54
C HIS A 255 6.68 -2.70 17.97
N PHE A 256 5.55 -2.61 18.66
CA PHE A 256 4.29 -3.25 18.27
C PHE A 256 3.14 -2.27 18.14
N GLY A 257 2.32 -2.47 17.14
CA GLY A 257 1.10 -1.73 16.92
C GLY A 257 -0.02 -2.57 16.31
N LEU A 258 -1.18 -1.96 16.23
CA LEU A 258 -2.35 -2.46 15.52
C LEU A 258 -2.63 -1.54 14.35
N PHE A 259 -3.13 -2.09 13.26
CA PHE A 259 -3.66 -1.28 12.18
C PHE A 259 -5.07 -1.70 11.79
N ALA A 260 -5.82 -0.75 11.24
CA ALA A 260 -7.07 -0.99 10.53
C ALA A 260 -7.12 -0.10 9.29
N LYS A 261 -7.67 -0.63 8.20
CA LYS A 261 -7.84 0.09 6.93
C LYS A 261 -9.25 -0.07 6.43
N VAL A 262 -9.81 0.99 5.86
CA VAL A 262 -11.05 0.93 5.09
C VAL A 262 -10.88 1.77 3.84
N ALA A 263 -11.33 1.25 2.72
CA ALA A 263 -11.30 1.94 1.44
C ALA A 263 -12.60 1.78 0.67
N TYR A 264 -12.91 2.78 -0.13
CA TYR A 264 -13.89 2.71 -1.19
C TYR A 264 -13.17 2.94 -2.52
N CYS A 265 -13.31 2.00 -3.43
CA CYS A 265 -12.69 2.02 -4.74
C CYS A 265 -13.77 2.10 -5.81
N SER A 266 -13.51 2.88 -6.85
CA SER A 266 -14.40 3.06 -7.99
C SER A 266 -13.59 3.01 -9.29
N ILE A 267 -14.07 2.25 -10.27
CA ILE A 267 -13.59 2.36 -11.65
C ILE A 267 -14.22 3.63 -12.21
N ILE A 268 -13.42 4.57 -12.69
CA ILE A 268 -13.88 5.88 -13.22
C ILE A 268 -13.84 5.97 -14.74
N ASP A 269 -13.08 5.11 -15.39
CA ASP A 269 -13.09 4.97 -16.85
C ASP A 269 -14.40 4.32 -17.33
N SER A 270 -15.05 4.94 -18.33
CA SER A 270 -16.35 4.48 -18.84
C SER A 270 -16.26 3.11 -19.50
N ASP A 271 -15.25 2.88 -20.30
CA ASP A 271 -15.08 1.65 -21.07
C ASP A 271 -14.76 0.47 -20.11
N LEU A 272 -13.94 0.73 -19.10
CA LEU A 272 -13.65 -0.25 -18.05
C LEU A 272 -14.89 -0.53 -17.18
N ARG A 273 -15.76 0.47 -16.95
CA ARG A 273 -17.02 0.28 -16.22
C ARG A 273 -18.02 -0.56 -17.02
N ASP A 274 -18.16 -0.28 -18.32
CA ASP A 274 -19.05 -1.03 -19.19
C ASP A 274 -18.57 -2.47 -19.36
N ALA A 275 -17.26 -2.68 -19.48
CA ALA A 275 -16.69 -4.00 -19.51
C ALA A 275 -16.91 -4.77 -18.19
N ALA A 276 -16.80 -4.10 -17.04
CA ALA A 276 -17.12 -4.69 -15.74
C ALA A 276 -18.59 -5.14 -15.62
N ASP A 277 -19.53 -4.49 -16.32
CA ASP A 277 -20.96 -4.88 -16.33
C ASP A 277 -21.26 -6.06 -17.25
N HIS A 278 -20.58 -6.14 -18.38
CA HIS A 278 -20.93 -7.05 -19.47
C HIS A 278 -19.96 -8.22 -19.64
N GLY A 279 -18.80 -8.16 -18.96
CA GLY A 279 -17.78 -9.19 -19.05
C GLY A 279 -18.23 -10.50 -18.42
N SER A 280 -17.80 -11.61 -19.00
CA SER A 280 -17.88 -12.96 -18.42
C SER A 280 -17.10 -13.10 -17.10
N GLY A 281 -16.71 -11.99 -16.52
CA GLY A 281 -15.91 -11.80 -15.33
C GLY A 281 -16.59 -12.10 -14.00
N ALA A 282 -17.75 -12.76 -14.02
CA ALA A 282 -18.40 -13.24 -12.80
C ALA A 282 -17.47 -14.11 -11.93
N ASP A 283 -16.46 -14.73 -12.52
CA ASP A 283 -15.47 -15.55 -11.82
C ASP A 283 -14.37 -14.71 -11.12
N TYR A 284 -14.21 -13.43 -11.51
CA TYR A 284 -13.17 -12.54 -10.94
C TYR A 284 -13.75 -11.40 -10.10
N GLY A 285 -15.01 -11.46 -9.70
CA GLY A 285 -15.64 -10.56 -8.72
C GLY A 285 -15.52 -9.08 -9.05
N GLN A 286 -15.78 -8.70 -10.31
CA GLN A 286 -15.50 -7.34 -10.74
C GLN A 286 -16.64 -6.42 -10.43
N TYR A 287 -16.34 -5.59 -9.48
CA TYR A 287 -17.24 -4.55 -9.05
C TYR A 287 -16.73 -3.22 -9.57
N LYS A 288 -17.59 -2.45 -10.25
CA LYS A 288 -17.30 -1.06 -10.61
C LYS A 288 -16.94 -0.23 -9.40
N ASP A 289 -17.64 -0.53 -8.30
CA ASP A 289 -17.54 0.15 -7.03
C ASP A 289 -17.54 -0.89 -5.91
N PHE A 290 -16.57 -0.81 -5.00
CA PHE A 290 -16.50 -1.74 -3.88
C PHE A 290 -15.88 -1.10 -2.64
N ALA A 291 -16.33 -1.59 -1.47
CA ALA A 291 -15.68 -1.29 -0.21
C ALA A 291 -14.74 -2.44 0.17
N TRP A 292 -13.57 -2.08 0.63
CA TRP A 292 -12.52 -3.00 1.05
C TRP A 292 -11.99 -2.57 2.42
N GLY A 293 -11.50 -3.52 3.21
CA GLY A 293 -10.88 -3.19 4.47
C GLY A 293 -10.12 -4.36 5.07
N GLY A 294 -9.28 -4.04 6.04
CA GLY A 294 -8.47 -5.01 6.75
C GLY A 294 -8.03 -4.50 8.11
N PHE A 295 -7.50 -5.39 8.91
CA PHE A 295 -6.89 -5.09 10.20
C PHE A 295 -5.81 -6.12 10.53
N GLY A 296 -4.90 -5.75 11.41
CA GLY A 296 -3.80 -6.62 11.79
C GLY A 296 -2.84 -5.98 12.75
N ILE A 297 -1.63 -6.49 12.76
CA ILE A 297 -0.52 -6.06 13.60
C ILE A 297 0.57 -5.39 12.76
N THR A 298 1.30 -4.48 13.40
CA THR A 298 2.54 -3.90 12.87
C THR A 298 3.69 -4.18 13.82
N VAL A 299 4.88 -4.34 13.26
CA VAL A 299 6.12 -4.44 14.03
C VAL A 299 7.15 -3.44 13.48
N LYS A 300 8.04 -2.96 14.38
CA LYS A 300 9.23 -2.16 14.05
C LYS A 300 10.40 -2.70 14.85
N PHE A 301 11.59 -2.70 14.29
CA PHE A 301 12.81 -3.18 14.94
C PHE A 301 14.04 -2.49 14.36
#